data_bccfd0d7e94600ba97113c3877bbdb4a
#
_entry.id   bccfd0d7e94600ba97113c3877bbdb4a
#
_cell.length_a   1.000
_cell.length_b   1.000
_cell.length_c   1.000
_cell.angle_alpha   90.00
_cell.angle_beta   90.00
_cell.angle_gamma   90.00
#
_symmetry.space_group_name_H-M   'P 1'
#
loop_
_entity.id
_entity.type
_entity.pdbx_description
1 polymer ?
#
loop_
_entity_poly.entity_id
_entity_poly.type
_entity_poly.pdbx_seq_one_letter_code
_entity_poly.pdbx_strand_id
1 'polypeptide(L)'
;MKQSNKGFDHSYNAQAVVDAENQIIVAAEVTDAANDKRQGVPLGQAALDNLDAAGIERPQAADGTLLPIPNTLDSGYFSEEAVEKLADMGLDPHIATGRQKHNQAPVAPAAGAAPTEASVKEKMAHKLRSAAGKALYAARKHIIEPVFGQIKSARGIRAFLLRGQEKVSAEWQLICLTHNLLKVWRCATRAVAS
;
A
#
# COMPACT_ATOMS: atom_id res chain seq x y z
N MET A 1 20.45 -2.11 6.33
CA MET A 1 19.51 -3.25 6.20
C MET A 1 20.26 -4.49 5.70
N LYS A 2 19.79 -5.71 6.05
CA LYS A 2 20.36 -6.93 5.54
C LYS A 2 19.91 -7.12 4.09
N GLN A 3 20.87 -7.22 3.18
CA GLN A 3 20.62 -7.42 1.75
C GLN A 3 20.46 -8.91 1.41
N SER A 4 19.86 -9.21 0.26
CA SER A 4 19.72 -10.60 -0.24
C SER A 4 21.06 -11.30 -0.45
N ASN A 5 22.15 -10.56 -0.66
CA ASN A 5 23.53 -11.04 -0.79
C ASN A 5 24.27 -11.29 0.54
N LYS A 6 23.53 -11.25 1.68
CA LYS A 6 24.04 -11.39 3.06
C LYS A 6 24.92 -10.25 3.57
N GLY A 7 25.08 -9.16 2.82
CA GLY A 7 25.74 -7.94 3.25
C GLY A 7 24.83 -7.03 4.08
N PHE A 8 25.46 -6.07 4.80
CA PHE A 8 24.76 -4.98 5.47
C PHE A 8 25.13 -3.69 4.76
N ASP A 9 24.16 -3.06 4.13
CA ASP A 9 24.31 -1.75 3.49
C ASP A 9 23.42 -0.70 4.15
N HIS A 10 23.86 0.53 4.13
CA HIS A 10 22.99 1.67 4.40
C HIS A 10 22.05 1.85 3.22
N SER A 11 20.83 1.34 3.34
CA SER A 11 19.81 1.45 2.33
C SER A 11 18.57 2.12 2.89
N TYR A 12 17.92 2.91 2.06
CA TYR A 12 16.64 3.52 2.37
C TYR A 12 15.49 2.63 1.93
N ASN A 13 14.41 2.66 2.69
CA ASN A 13 13.17 1.97 2.37
C ASN A 13 12.18 3.00 1.79
N ALA A 14 12.00 2.95 0.49
CA ALA A 14 11.06 3.80 -0.23
C ALA A 14 9.68 3.14 -0.26
N GLN A 15 8.69 3.84 0.23
CA GLN A 15 7.33 3.38 0.38
C GLN A 15 6.37 4.26 -0.42
N ALA A 16 5.25 3.71 -0.87
CA ALA A 16 4.22 4.43 -1.58
C ALA A 16 2.84 3.84 -1.31
N VAL A 17 1.85 4.70 -1.22
CA VAL A 17 0.43 4.35 -1.29
C VAL A 17 -0.04 4.65 -2.70
N VAL A 18 -0.70 3.69 -3.32
CA VAL A 18 -1.09 3.75 -4.74
C VAL A 18 -2.58 3.53 -4.86
N ASP A 19 -3.24 4.38 -5.61
CA ASP A 19 -4.62 4.23 -6.03
C ASP A 19 -4.81 2.99 -6.91
N ALA A 20 -5.88 2.24 -6.65
CA ALA A 20 -6.13 0.96 -7.31
C ALA A 20 -6.58 1.09 -8.76
N GLU A 21 -7.25 2.17 -9.12
CA GLU A 21 -7.85 2.35 -10.44
C GLU A 21 -6.86 2.88 -11.47
N ASN A 22 -6.17 3.97 -11.12
CA ASN A 22 -5.30 4.70 -12.05
C ASN A 22 -3.82 4.49 -11.78
N GLN A 23 -3.46 3.82 -10.67
CA GLN A 23 -2.09 3.64 -10.21
C GLN A 23 -1.37 4.98 -9.96
N ILE A 24 -2.12 5.98 -9.47
CA ILE A 24 -1.57 7.24 -8.98
C ILE A 24 -0.95 7.03 -7.60
N ILE A 25 0.23 7.55 -7.37
CA ILE A 25 0.87 7.52 -6.05
C ILE A 25 0.24 8.63 -5.22
N VAL A 26 -0.52 8.25 -4.20
CA VAL A 26 -1.26 9.18 -3.33
C VAL A 26 -0.39 9.68 -2.18
N ALA A 27 0.47 8.81 -1.63
CA ALA A 27 1.45 9.19 -0.61
C ALA A 27 2.77 8.45 -0.86
N ALA A 28 3.87 9.08 -0.49
CA ALA A 28 5.20 8.55 -0.71
C ALA A 28 6.14 8.97 0.41
N GLU A 29 6.82 8.01 1.03
CA GLU A 29 7.75 8.25 2.13
C GLU A 29 9.04 7.45 1.98
N VAL A 30 10.09 7.92 2.64
CA VAL A 30 11.37 7.22 2.76
C VAL A 30 11.74 7.10 4.22
N THR A 31 12.12 5.90 4.62
CA THR A 31 12.60 5.63 5.97
C THR A 31 13.91 4.85 5.92
N ASP A 32 14.71 4.97 6.96
CA ASP A 32 15.88 4.11 7.23
C ASP A 32 15.53 2.91 8.12
N ALA A 33 14.26 2.80 8.54
CA ALA A 33 13.79 1.70 9.36
C ALA A 33 13.96 0.34 8.65
N ALA A 34 14.49 -0.63 9.38
CA ALA A 34 14.76 -1.97 8.87
C ALA A 34 13.49 -2.82 8.69
N ASN A 35 12.33 -2.37 9.21
CA ASN A 35 11.05 -3.06 9.09
C ASN A 35 9.90 -2.06 8.87
N ASP A 36 8.83 -2.56 8.27
CA ASP A 36 7.68 -1.76 7.85
C ASP A 36 6.57 -1.65 8.89
N LYS A 37 6.68 -2.36 10.03
CA LYS A 37 5.58 -2.48 11.02
C LYS A 37 4.99 -1.16 11.49
N ARG A 38 5.85 -0.13 11.63
CA ARG A 38 5.43 1.18 12.12
C ARG A 38 5.12 2.17 11.00
N GLN A 39 5.31 1.78 9.74
CA GLN A 39 5.17 2.69 8.60
C GLN A 39 3.76 2.72 8.01
N GLY A 40 2.96 1.68 8.22
CA GLY A 40 1.62 1.56 7.64
C GLY A 40 0.65 2.66 8.11
N VAL A 41 0.69 3.01 9.39
CA VAL A 41 -0.20 4.04 9.97
C VAL A 41 0.16 5.44 9.47
N PRO A 42 1.42 5.91 9.55
CA PRO A 42 1.81 7.22 8.98
C PRO A 42 1.51 7.33 7.49
N LEU A 43 1.79 6.29 6.70
CA LEU A 43 1.47 6.26 5.28
C LEU A 43 -0.03 6.33 4.99
N GLY A 44 -0.84 5.63 5.79
CA GLY A 44 -2.29 5.69 5.69
C GLY A 44 -2.81 7.10 5.99
N GLN A 45 -2.29 7.75 7.04
CA GLN A 45 -2.64 9.13 7.39
C GLN A 45 -2.24 10.10 6.27
N ALA A 46 -0.99 10.04 5.80
CA ALA A 46 -0.51 10.88 4.71
C ALA A 46 -1.35 10.72 3.43
N ALA A 47 -1.81 9.51 3.14
CA ALA A 47 -2.69 9.28 1.99
C ALA A 47 -4.05 9.96 2.18
N LEU A 48 -4.65 9.86 3.35
CA LEU A 48 -5.93 10.52 3.66
C LEU A 48 -5.80 12.04 3.61
N ASP A 49 -4.74 12.60 4.21
CA ASP A 49 -4.47 14.04 4.20
C ASP A 49 -4.30 14.57 2.76
N ASN A 50 -3.62 13.82 1.91
CA ASN A 50 -3.43 14.19 0.50
C ASN A 50 -4.73 14.09 -0.30
N LEU A 51 -5.60 13.11 -0.04
CA LEU A 51 -6.92 13.01 -0.66
C LEU A 51 -7.81 14.19 -0.24
N ASP A 52 -7.83 14.50 1.05
CA ASP A 52 -8.60 15.63 1.60
C ASP A 52 -8.09 16.97 1.03
N ALA A 53 -6.77 17.17 0.94
CA ALA A 53 -6.15 18.35 0.32
C ALA A 53 -6.45 18.47 -1.18
N ALA A 54 -6.63 17.34 -1.88
CA ALA A 54 -7.03 17.31 -3.29
C ALA A 54 -8.54 17.50 -3.50
N GLY A 55 -9.33 17.63 -2.42
CA GLY A 55 -10.78 17.74 -2.49
C GLY A 55 -11.47 16.46 -2.95
N ILE A 56 -10.85 15.31 -2.77
CA ILE A 56 -11.41 14.01 -3.12
C ILE A 56 -12.29 13.53 -1.97
N GLU A 57 -13.58 13.50 -2.22
CA GLU A 57 -14.55 13.07 -1.23
C GLU A 57 -14.40 11.56 -0.92
N ARG A 58 -14.56 11.22 0.36
CA ARG A 58 -14.59 9.83 0.79
C ARG A 58 -15.89 9.16 0.34
N PRO A 59 -15.86 7.86 0.00
CA PRO A 59 -17.07 7.14 -0.39
C PRO A 59 -18.09 7.17 0.77
N GLN A 60 -19.35 7.41 0.42
CA GLN A 60 -20.46 7.49 1.37
C GLN A 60 -21.56 6.49 0.99
N ALA A 61 -22.23 5.96 2.00
CA ALA A 61 -23.46 5.21 1.84
C ALA A 61 -24.65 6.19 1.55
N ALA A 62 -25.78 5.63 1.14
CA ALA A 62 -26.97 6.44 0.81
C ALA A 62 -27.50 7.31 1.98
N ASP A 63 -27.19 6.95 3.22
CA ASP A 63 -27.53 7.69 4.44
C ASP A 63 -26.49 8.73 4.85
N GLY A 64 -25.44 8.94 4.03
CA GLY A 64 -24.35 9.86 4.33
C GLY A 64 -23.24 9.30 5.22
N THR A 65 -23.34 8.06 5.67
CA THR A 65 -22.30 7.41 6.48
C THR A 65 -21.04 7.18 5.64
N LEU A 66 -19.87 7.60 6.13
CA LEU A 66 -18.59 7.36 5.45
C LEU A 66 -18.31 5.86 5.38
N LEU A 67 -18.04 5.38 4.18
CA LEU A 67 -17.64 3.99 3.96
C LEU A 67 -16.12 3.86 4.15
N PRO A 68 -15.66 2.79 4.80
CA PRO A 68 -14.23 2.54 4.96
C PRO A 68 -13.55 2.33 3.59
N ILE A 69 -12.38 2.94 3.41
CA ILE A 69 -11.60 2.79 2.18
C ILE A 69 -10.77 1.51 2.25
N PRO A 70 -10.96 0.53 1.33
CA PRO A 70 -10.15 -0.68 1.32
C PRO A 70 -8.66 -0.35 1.17
N ASN A 71 -7.85 -0.91 2.07
CA ASN A 71 -6.41 -0.67 2.12
C ASN A 71 -5.68 -2.01 2.23
N THR A 72 -4.78 -2.31 1.29
CA THR A 72 -4.05 -3.57 1.22
C THR A 72 -2.56 -3.38 1.49
N LEU A 73 -2.02 -4.07 2.50
CA LEU A 73 -0.62 -3.97 2.89
C LEU A 73 0.05 -5.35 2.91
N ASP A 74 1.38 -5.35 2.77
CA ASP A 74 2.17 -6.58 2.88
C ASP A 74 2.30 -7.05 4.33
N SER A 75 2.72 -8.28 4.52
CA SER A 75 2.90 -8.90 5.86
C SER A 75 3.92 -8.16 6.74
N GLY A 76 4.83 -7.39 6.14
CA GLY A 76 5.78 -6.54 6.87
C GLY A 76 5.14 -5.46 7.72
N TYR A 77 3.94 -5.01 7.35
CA TYR A 77 3.18 -3.97 8.06
C TYR A 77 2.27 -4.50 9.16
N PHE A 78 2.14 -5.83 9.30
CA PHE A 78 1.18 -6.39 10.24
C PHE A 78 1.59 -6.15 11.69
N SER A 79 0.74 -5.45 12.42
CA SER A 79 0.64 -5.45 13.88
C SER A 79 -0.82 -5.23 14.28
N GLU A 80 -1.23 -5.70 15.44
CA GLU A 80 -2.59 -5.50 15.94
C GLU A 80 -2.90 -4.01 16.09
N GLU A 81 -1.97 -3.26 16.65
CA GLU A 81 -2.05 -1.80 16.76
C GLU A 81 -2.24 -1.11 15.39
N ALA A 82 -1.53 -1.56 14.35
CA ALA A 82 -1.68 -0.99 13.01
C ALA A 82 -3.07 -1.27 12.42
N VAL A 83 -3.60 -2.47 12.63
CA VAL A 83 -4.95 -2.83 12.16
C VAL A 83 -6.00 -1.94 12.83
N GLU A 84 -5.92 -1.75 14.15
CA GLU A 84 -6.85 -0.92 14.92
C GLU A 84 -6.76 0.55 14.48
N LYS A 85 -5.56 1.14 14.47
CA LYS A 85 -5.36 2.54 14.09
C LYS A 85 -5.80 2.84 12.67
N LEU A 86 -5.51 1.97 11.71
CA LEU A 86 -5.97 2.15 10.33
C LEU A 86 -7.50 2.10 10.24
N ALA A 87 -8.14 1.19 10.99
CA ALA A 87 -9.60 1.13 11.04
C ALA A 87 -10.22 2.39 11.66
N ASP A 88 -9.65 2.90 12.76
CA ASP A 88 -10.09 4.14 13.42
C ASP A 88 -9.99 5.36 12.50
N MET A 89 -9.05 5.35 11.54
CA MET A 89 -8.90 6.40 10.53
C MET A 89 -9.92 6.29 9.38
N GLY A 90 -10.78 5.27 9.39
CA GLY A 90 -11.76 5.01 8.33
C GLY A 90 -11.19 4.23 7.14
N LEU A 91 -10.06 3.56 7.32
CA LEU A 91 -9.55 2.59 6.37
C LEU A 91 -10.09 1.19 6.69
N ASP A 92 -10.18 0.34 5.67
CA ASP A 92 -10.53 -1.07 5.82
C ASP A 92 -9.29 -1.94 5.54
N PRO A 93 -8.41 -2.17 6.56
CA PRO A 93 -7.14 -2.82 6.36
C PRO A 93 -7.26 -4.29 5.97
N HIS A 94 -6.48 -4.70 4.95
CA HIS A 94 -6.28 -6.06 4.50
C HIS A 94 -4.77 -6.35 4.52
N ILE A 95 -4.26 -6.80 5.66
CA ILE A 95 -2.82 -6.99 5.89
C ILE A 95 -2.51 -8.48 6.03
N ALA A 96 -1.58 -9.01 5.25
CA ALA A 96 -1.19 -10.42 5.39
C ALA A 96 -0.61 -10.68 6.79
N THR A 97 -1.11 -11.71 7.47
CA THR A 97 -0.71 -12.06 8.84
C THR A 97 0.55 -12.93 8.91
N GLY A 98 1.15 -13.23 7.76
CA GLY A 98 2.37 -14.04 7.65
C GLY A 98 2.67 -14.41 6.20
N ARG A 99 3.86 -14.95 5.95
CA ARG A 99 4.25 -15.49 4.65
C ARG A 99 3.65 -16.87 4.44
N GLN A 100 2.87 -17.06 3.38
CA GLN A 100 2.53 -18.40 2.92
C GLN A 100 3.77 -19.05 2.26
N LYS A 101 4.12 -20.26 2.69
CA LYS A 101 5.16 -21.03 2.01
C LYS A 101 4.59 -21.54 0.68
N HIS A 102 5.39 -21.49 -0.38
CA HIS A 102 4.99 -21.91 -1.74
C HIS A 102 4.40 -23.34 -1.81
N ASN A 103 4.72 -24.21 -0.86
CA ASN A 103 4.31 -25.62 -0.85
C ASN A 103 3.21 -25.91 0.21
N GLN A 104 2.58 -24.90 0.78
CA GLN A 104 1.42 -25.14 1.65
C GLN A 104 0.14 -25.30 0.81
N ALA A 105 -0.63 -26.31 1.13
CA ALA A 105 -1.95 -26.48 0.54
C ALA A 105 -2.80 -25.20 0.72
N PRO A 106 -3.62 -24.85 -0.29
CA PRO A 106 -4.51 -23.71 -0.16
C PRO A 106 -5.41 -23.88 1.07
N VAL A 107 -5.40 -22.90 1.96
CA VAL A 107 -6.32 -22.90 3.10
C VAL A 107 -7.73 -22.66 2.58
N ALA A 108 -8.70 -23.42 3.08
CA ALA A 108 -10.09 -23.32 2.68
C ALA A 108 -10.63 -21.89 2.80
N PRO A 109 -11.50 -21.45 1.86
CA PRO A 109 -12.14 -20.14 1.96
C PRO A 109 -12.89 -20.02 3.28
N ALA A 110 -12.83 -18.83 3.90
CA ALA A 110 -13.62 -18.55 5.08
C ALA A 110 -15.04 -18.18 4.67
N ALA A 111 -16.03 -18.80 5.32
CA ALA A 111 -17.44 -18.50 5.16
C ALA A 111 -18.01 -17.89 6.44
N GLY A 112 -18.94 -16.94 6.31
CA GLY A 112 -19.59 -16.29 7.44
C GLY A 112 -18.70 -15.28 8.18
N ALA A 113 -19.15 -14.84 9.35
CA ALA A 113 -18.42 -13.91 10.21
C ALA A 113 -17.27 -14.62 10.93
N ALA A 114 -16.21 -13.86 11.25
CA ALA A 114 -15.13 -14.37 12.08
C ALA A 114 -15.64 -14.70 13.50
N PRO A 115 -15.07 -15.69 14.20
CA PRO A 115 -15.43 -15.99 15.58
C PRO A 115 -15.27 -14.76 16.49
N THR A 116 -16.22 -14.54 17.40
CA THR A 116 -16.23 -13.36 18.28
C THR A 116 -14.98 -13.30 19.17
N GLU A 117 -14.57 -14.44 19.70
CA GLU A 117 -13.40 -14.58 20.59
C GLU A 117 -12.04 -14.63 19.85
N ALA A 118 -12.05 -14.53 18.51
CA ALA A 118 -10.81 -14.59 17.76
C ALA A 118 -9.95 -13.34 17.98
N SER A 119 -8.63 -13.53 18.05
CA SER A 119 -7.65 -12.44 18.08
C SER A 119 -7.72 -11.57 16.83
N VAL A 120 -7.18 -10.36 16.90
CA VAL A 120 -7.09 -9.44 15.73
C VAL A 120 -6.40 -10.14 14.55
N LYS A 121 -5.35 -10.90 14.82
CA LYS A 121 -4.62 -11.68 13.80
C LYS A 121 -5.51 -12.74 13.14
N GLU A 122 -6.30 -13.46 13.91
CA GLU A 122 -7.21 -14.50 13.39
C GLU A 122 -8.37 -13.89 12.63
N LYS A 123 -8.94 -12.79 13.10
CA LYS A 123 -9.95 -12.01 12.38
C LYS A 123 -9.43 -11.51 11.04
N MET A 124 -8.21 -10.98 11.01
CA MET A 124 -7.56 -10.55 9.77
C MET A 124 -7.29 -11.73 8.81
N ALA A 125 -6.78 -12.84 9.33
CA ALA A 125 -6.57 -14.05 8.53
C ALA A 125 -7.90 -14.61 7.98
N HIS A 126 -8.98 -14.54 8.75
CA HIS A 126 -10.33 -14.91 8.30
C HIS A 126 -10.83 -13.97 7.20
N LYS A 127 -10.71 -12.64 7.40
CA LYS A 127 -11.08 -11.61 6.42
C LYS A 127 -10.38 -11.82 5.07
N LEU A 128 -9.06 -12.06 5.08
CA LEU A 128 -8.28 -12.32 3.86
C LEU A 128 -8.64 -13.62 3.15
N ARG A 129 -9.25 -14.59 3.83
CA ARG A 129 -9.74 -15.86 3.24
C ARG A 129 -11.16 -15.76 2.71
N SER A 130 -11.92 -14.73 3.05
CA SER A 130 -13.22 -14.48 2.43
C SER A 130 -13.08 -14.24 0.93
N ALA A 131 -14.13 -14.44 0.15
CA ALA A 131 -14.10 -14.24 -1.30
C ALA A 131 -13.70 -12.79 -1.65
N ALA A 132 -14.28 -11.79 -0.98
CA ALA A 132 -13.98 -10.38 -1.16
C ALA A 132 -12.54 -10.02 -0.73
N GLY A 133 -12.12 -10.45 0.48
CA GLY A 133 -10.78 -10.19 0.99
C GLY A 133 -9.68 -10.82 0.15
N LYS A 134 -9.91 -12.04 -0.37
CA LYS A 134 -9.00 -12.71 -1.29
C LYS A 134 -8.85 -11.96 -2.61
N ALA A 135 -9.95 -11.47 -3.18
CA ALA A 135 -9.94 -10.69 -4.42
C ALA A 135 -9.19 -9.37 -4.24
N LEU A 136 -9.52 -8.61 -3.18
CA LEU A 136 -8.84 -7.36 -2.84
C LEU A 136 -7.34 -7.55 -2.61
N TYR A 137 -6.95 -8.55 -1.82
CA TYR A 137 -5.55 -8.79 -1.53
C TYR A 137 -4.77 -9.29 -2.75
N ALA A 138 -5.39 -10.08 -3.63
CA ALA A 138 -4.76 -10.52 -4.88
C ALA A 138 -4.52 -9.35 -5.84
N ALA A 139 -5.44 -8.37 -5.89
CA ALA A 139 -5.31 -7.17 -6.72
C ALA A 139 -4.07 -6.32 -6.36
N ARG A 140 -3.59 -6.37 -5.10
CA ARG A 140 -2.41 -5.63 -4.63
C ARG A 140 -1.21 -5.75 -5.57
N LYS A 141 -0.92 -6.95 -6.05
CA LYS A 141 0.22 -7.18 -6.96
C LYS A 141 0.07 -6.43 -8.27
N HIS A 142 -1.14 -6.38 -8.81
CA HIS A 142 -1.45 -5.68 -10.05
C HIS A 142 -1.52 -4.16 -9.90
N ILE A 143 -1.60 -3.66 -8.67
CA ILE A 143 -1.64 -2.23 -8.37
C ILE A 143 -0.22 -1.70 -8.14
N ILE A 144 0.50 -2.27 -7.17
CA ILE A 144 1.77 -1.71 -6.71
C ILE A 144 2.99 -2.16 -7.54
N GLU A 145 3.03 -3.43 -7.98
CA GLU A 145 4.17 -3.96 -8.74
C GLU A 145 4.42 -3.23 -10.06
N PRO A 146 3.38 -2.89 -10.87
CA PRO A 146 3.59 -2.11 -12.10
C PRO A 146 4.14 -0.71 -11.85
N VAL A 147 3.76 -0.05 -10.73
CA VAL A 147 4.27 1.28 -10.37
C VAL A 147 5.77 1.21 -10.11
N PHE A 148 6.22 0.31 -9.24
CA PHE A 148 7.63 0.10 -8.99
C PHE A 148 8.38 -0.45 -10.21
N GLY A 149 7.75 -1.29 -11.03
CA GLY A 149 8.27 -1.78 -12.29
C GLY A 149 8.52 -0.62 -13.29
N GLN A 150 7.59 0.31 -13.41
CA GLN A 150 7.76 1.51 -14.23
C GLN A 150 8.94 2.37 -13.74
N ILE A 151 9.03 2.62 -12.44
CA ILE A 151 10.09 3.43 -11.85
C ILE A 151 11.45 2.74 -12.05
N LYS A 152 11.57 1.47 -11.66
CA LYS A 152 12.85 0.75 -11.63
C LYS A 152 13.32 0.25 -12.99
N SER A 153 12.39 -0.23 -13.82
CA SER A 153 12.73 -0.90 -15.09
C SER A 153 12.55 0.02 -16.30
N ALA A 154 11.38 0.64 -16.47
CA ALA A 154 11.12 1.48 -17.65
C ALA A 154 11.86 2.82 -17.58
N ARG A 155 11.98 3.42 -16.37
CA ARG A 155 12.68 4.70 -16.16
C ARG A 155 14.13 4.52 -15.72
N GLY A 156 14.57 3.29 -15.42
CA GLY A 156 15.94 2.98 -15.03
C GLY A 156 16.34 3.48 -13.62
N ILE A 157 15.39 3.95 -12.80
CA ILE A 157 15.66 4.51 -11.47
C ILE A 157 15.72 3.36 -10.47
N ARG A 158 16.91 2.76 -10.31
CA ARG A 158 17.12 1.58 -9.46
C ARG A 158 17.77 1.90 -8.12
N ALA A 159 18.35 3.07 -7.98
CA ALA A 159 19.00 3.54 -6.76
C ALA A 159 18.82 5.05 -6.63
N PHE A 160 18.84 5.54 -5.41
CA PHE A 160 18.88 6.97 -5.14
C PHE A 160 20.26 7.53 -5.45
N LEU A 161 20.29 8.71 -6.04
CA LEU A 161 21.51 9.44 -6.38
C LEU A 161 21.99 10.31 -5.23
N LEU A 162 21.05 10.78 -4.39
CA LEU A 162 21.33 11.63 -3.24
C LEU A 162 21.61 10.80 -1.98
N ARG A 163 22.15 11.44 -0.95
CA ARG A 163 22.45 10.85 0.35
C ARG A 163 21.90 11.72 1.47
N GLY A 164 21.55 11.07 2.58
CA GLY A 164 20.88 11.70 3.71
C GLY A 164 19.36 11.68 3.53
N GLN A 165 18.65 11.41 4.63
CA GLN A 165 17.21 11.13 4.62
C GLN A 165 16.39 12.23 3.95
N GLU A 166 16.65 13.47 4.28
CA GLU A 166 15.94 14.63 3.73
C GLU A 166 16.06 14.71 2.20
N LYS A 167 17.30 14.60 1.68
CA LYS A 167 17.57 14.67 0.24
C LYS A 167 17.00 13.47 -0.51
N VAL A 168 17.12 12.29 0.06
CA VAL A 168 16.55 11.05 -0.53
C VAL A 168 15.02 11.09 -0.50
N SER A 169 14.43 11.65 0.54
CA SER A 169 12.98 11.86 0.60
C SER A 169 12.51 12.82 -0.50
N ALA A 170 13.19 13.93 -0.71
CA ALA A 170 12.89 14.87 -1.79
C ALA A 170 13.07 14.22 -3.17
N GLU A 171 14.12 13.43 -3.37
CA GLU A 171 14.34 12.66 -4.60
C GLU A 171 13.20 11.67 -4.84
N TRP A 172 12.77 10.94 -3.80
CA TRP A 172 11.67 9.98 -3.92
C TRP A 172 10.34 10.67 -4.28
N GLN A 173 10.04 11.79 -3.62
CA GLN A 173 8.85 12.59 -3.94
C GLN A 173 8.86 13.09 -5.39
N LEU A 174 10.01 13.54 -5.89
CA LEU A 174 10.17 13.96 -7.29
C LEU A 174 9.97 12.78 -8.27
N ILE A 175 10.49 11.59 -7.94
CA ILE A 175 10.27 10.37 -8.72
C ILE A 175 8.78 10.03 -8.78
N CYS A 176 8.08 10.09 -7.65
CA CYS A 176 6.64 9.82 -7.56
C CYS A 176 5.81 10.87 -8.30
N LEU A 177 6.15 12.16 -8.15
CA LEU A 177 5.50 13.25 -8.89
C LEU A 177 5.61 13.03 -10.41
N THR A 178 6.80 12.74 -10.90
CA THR A 178 7.00 12.51 -12.34
C THR A 178 6.33 11.23 -12.84
N HIS A 179 6.14 10.21 -11.98
CA HIS A 179 5.29 9.06 -12.29
C HIS A 179 3.82 9.49 -12.48
N ASN A 180 3.30 10.26 -11.54
CA ASN A 180 1.92 10.76 -11.60
C ASN A 180 1.68 11.65 -12.82
N LEU A 181 2.60 12.56 -13.12
CA LEU A 181 2.53 13.41 -14.32
C LEU A 181 2.44 12.58 -15.62
N LEU A 182 3.22 11.51 -15.75
CA LEU A 182 3.12 10.59 -16.89
C LEU A 182 1.75 9.92 -16.99
N LYS A 183 1.14 9.56 -15.85
CA LYS A 183 -0.20 8.98 -15.82
C LYS A 183 -1.25 9.99 -16.28
N VAL A 184 -1.23 11.19 -15.72
CA VAL A 184 -2.15 12.27 -16.10
C VAL A 184 -2.01 12.62 -17.58
N TRP A 185 -0.78 12.78 -18.08
CA TRP A 185 -0.53 13.08 -19.49
C TRP A 185 -1.09 11.99 -20.42
N ARG A 186 -0.87 10.71 -20.11
CA ARG A 186 -1.39 9.58 -20.89
C ARG A 186 -2.92 9.52 -20.88
N CYS A 187 -3.54 9.85 -19.75
CA CYS A 187 -5.00 9.91 -19.65
C CYS A 187 -5.54 11.04 -20.53
N ALA A 188 -4.97 12.24 -20.41
CA ALA A 188 -5.38 13.40 -21.20
C ALA A 188 -5.21 13.19 -22.72
N THR A 189 -4.09 12.59 -23.15
CA THR A 189 -3.85 12.33 -24.58
C THR A 189 -4.77 11.26 -25.17
N ARG A 190 -5.21 10.28 -24.38
CA ARG A 190 -6.21 9.29 -24.82
C ARG A 190 -7.60 9.91 -24.98
N ALA A 191 -7.98 10.79 -24.05
CA ALA A 191 -9.28 11.49 -24.13
C ALA A 191 -9.40 12.44 -25.34
N VAL A 192 -8.29 12.95 -25.87
CA VAL A 192 -8.27 13.80 -27.08
C VAL A 192 -8.29 12.96 -28.37
N ALA A 193 -7.87 11.69 -28.31
CA ALA A 193 -7.79 10.81 -29.47
C ALA A 193 -9.04 9.93 -29.66
N SER A 194 -10.00 9.97 -28.73
CA SER A 194 -11.30 9.30 -28.78
C SER A 194 -12.41 10.26 -29.19
#